data_5cbe2a3d3be92247d291542636602b3c
#
_entry.id   5cbe2a3d3be92247d291542636602b3c
#
_cell.length_a   1.000
_cell.length_b   1.000
_cell.length_c   1.000
_cell.angle_alpha   90.00
_cell.angle_beta   90.00
_cell.angle_gamma   90.00
#
_symmetry.space_group_name_H-M   'P 1'
#
loop_
_entity.id
_entity.type
_entity.pdbx_description
1 polymer ?
#
loop_
_entity_poly.entity_id
_entity_poly.type
_entity_poly.pdbx_seq_one_letter_code
_entity_poly.pdbx_strand_id
1 'polypeptide(L)'
;MNLTRNIFISLLLLLLPFVVIGQKMTPEQYIEKYKLIAIQERFDYGVPAAITLAQGILESGVGNGRLAREANNHFGIKCHSEWTGKRIYKDDDAKDECFRVYDKAEDSYRDHSLFLAKKSRYEFLFKYKITDYKAWAKGLKKAGYATNPKYPKLLIDLVERYDLVQYDKISESEFKKMLIIAGVATQTPIAKNTESSNKVVTPSVVVIPKKSIKVDHSILYNNNIKNIIVHDGESIIDIANIYDIYPSQLYKYNDMKKGTPLSTGMRLYLQPKHRKGNVKYHLVREGESLWQISQQHGIKMKWLKKRNHITKASDFKVGQKLYLRSTKKLD
;
A
#
# COMPACT_ATOMS: atom_id res chain seq x y z
N MET A 1 61.66 62.29 5.34
CA MET A 1 61.03 61.63 6.50
C MET A 1 59.56 61.45 6.17
N ASN A 2 59.22 60.32 5.50
CA ASN A 2 57.91 60.03 4.99
C ASN A 2 57.24 58.97 5.87
N LEU A 3 56.19 59.36 6.59
CA LEU A 3 55.36 58.43 7.35
C LEU A 3 54.28 57.87 6.41
N THR A 4 54.37 56.62 6.05
CA THR A 4 53.31 55.85 5.38
C THR A 4 52.36 55.30 6.44
N ARG A 5 51.13 55.78 6.39
CA ARG A 5 50.01 55.41 7.29
C ARG A 5 49.30 54.22 6.69
N ASN A 6 49.52 53.03 7.21
CA ASN A 6 48.78 51.83 6.85
C ASN A 6 47.32 51.89 7.39
N ILE A 7 46.34 51.94 6.49
CA ILE A 7 44.93 51.84 6.84
C ILE A 7 44.54 50.35 6.76
N PHE A 8 44.34 49.71 7.93
CA PHE A 8 43.74 48.39 8.00
C PHE A 8 42.23 48.56 7.84
N ILE A 9 41.68 48.17 6.66
CA ILE A 9 40.23 48.03 6.47
C ILE A 9 39.86 46.64 6.98
N SER A 10 39.27 46.62 8.16
CA SER A 10 38.66 45.42 8.76
C SER A 10 37.33 45.15 8.07
N LEU A 11 37.29 44.12 7.15
CA LEU A 11 36.09 43.66 6.46
C LEU A 11 35.28 42.80 7.45
N LEU A 12 34.32 43.40 8.13
CA LEU A 12 33.36 42.72 9.00
C LEU A 12 32.36 41.97 8.13
N LEU A 13 32.55 40.67 7.87
CA LEU A 13 31.58 39.81 7.22
C LEU A 13 30.39 39.61 8.15
N LEU A 14 29.30 40.35 7.89
CA LEU A 14 28.00 40.10 8.51
C LEU A 14 27.44 38.76 8.01
N LEU A 15 27.59 37.68 8.75
CA LEU A 15 26.88 36.42 8.59
C LEU A 15 25.40 36.65 8.93
N LEU A 16 24.60 37.05 7.92
CA LEU A 16 23.15 37.02 8.04
C LEU A 16 22.70 35.56 8.08
N PRO A 17 21.93 35.18 9.11
CA PRO A 17 21.35 33.82 9.10
C PRO A 17 20.37 33.70 7.91
N PHE A 18 20.70 32.87 6.95
CA PHE A 18 19.74 32.46 5.92
C PHE A 18 18.63 31.69 6.60
N VAL A 19 17.54 32.40 6.92
CA VAL A 19 16.28 31.73 7.30
C VAL A 19 15.75 31.08 6.04
N VAL A 20 16.00 29.78 5.88
CA VAL A 20 15.36 28.97 4.86
C VAL A 20 13.88 28.82 5.27
N ILE A 21 13.07 29.78 4.85
CA ILE A 21 11.62 29.65 4.92
C ILE A 21 11.29 28.48 3.98
N GLY A 22 10.87 27.36 4.53
CA GLY A 22 10.50 26.17 3.77
C GLY A 22 9.46 26.55 2.69
N GLN A 23 9.91 26.62 1.45
CA GLN A 23 9.09 27.02 0.31
C GLN A 23 7.96 26.02 0.12
N LYS A 24 6.71 26.49 0.05
CA LYS A 24 5.55 25.62 -0.22
C LYS A 24 5.71 24.97 -1.59
N MET A 25 5.39 23.69 -1.67
CA MET A 25 5.40 22.93 -2.93
C MET A 25 4.40 23.52 -3.92
N THR A 26 4.81 23.71 -5.18
CA THR A 26 3.91 24.12 -6.27
C THR A 26 3.22 22.90 -6.89
N PRO A 27 2.10 23.10 -7.63
CA PRO A 27 1.44 21.98 -8.32
C PRO A 27 2.36 21.23 -9.28
N GLU A 28 3.24 21.95 -9.99
CA GLU A 28 4.21 21.35 -10.92
C GLU A 28 5.21 20.47 -10.17
N GLN A 29 5.73 20.94 -9.05
CA GLN A 29 6.62 20.16 -8.17
C GLN A 29 5.92 18.94 -7.60
N TYR A 30 4.64 19.09 -7.25
CA TYR A 30 3.82 17.97 -6.78
C TYR A 30 3.65 16.91 -7.88
N ILE A 31 3.30 17.33 -9.09
CA ILE A 31 3.14 16.44 -10.24
C ILE A 31 4.45 15.72 -10.54
N GLU A 32 5.55 16.46 -10.63
CA GLU A 32 6.87 15.88 -10.90
C GLU A 32 7.25 14.81 -9.87
N LYS A 33 7.00 15.08 -8.60
CA LYS A 33 7.31 14.18 -7.49
C LYS A 33 6.46 12.90 -7.49
N TYR A 34 5.19 12.99 -7.88
CA TYR A 34 4.23 11.89 -7.70
C TYR A 34 3.72 11.26 -9.00
N LYS A 35 4.09 11.79 -10.17
CA LYS A 35 3.63 11.27 -11.47
C LYS A 35 3.92 9.78 -11.67
N LEU A 36 5.13 9.32 -11.30
CA LEU A 36 5.49 7.92 -11.48
C LEU A 36 4.64 6.98 -10.63
N ILE A 37 4.30 7.41 -9.41
CA ILE A 37 3.42 6.66 -8.53
C ILE A 37 2.01 6.59 -9.13
N ALA A 38 1.47 7.73 -9.58
CA ALA A 38 0.14 7.78 -10.19
C ALA A 38 0.04 6.94 -11.47
N ILE A 39 1.10 6.93 -12.30
CA ILE A 39 1.17 6.06 -13.49
C ILE A 39 1.24 4.59 -13.09
N GLN A 40 2.00 4.23 -12.05
CA GLN A 40 2.05 2.87 -11.53
C GLN A 40 0.67 2.41 -11.04
N GLU A 41 -0.03 3.24 -10.26
CA GLU A 41 -1.36 2.93 -9.76
C GLU A 41 -2.39 2.79 -10.90
N ARG A 42 -2.22 3.52 -12.00
CA ARG A 42 -3.03 3.33 -13.22
C ARG A 42 -2.83 1.95 -13.83
N PHE A 43 -1.60 1.45 -13.93
CA PHE A 43 -1.33 0.11 -14.43
C PHE A 43 -1.80 -0.99 -13.48
N ASP A 44 -1.62 -0.76 -12.17
CA ASP A 44 -1.94 -1.76 -11.14
C ASP A 44 -3.46 -1.88 -10.88
N TYR A 45 -4.20 -0.76 -10.95
CA TYR A 45 -5.60 -0.69 -10.49
C TYR A 45 -6.59 -0.09 -11.49
N GLY A 46 -6.14 0.40 -12.64
CA GLY A 46 -7.02 0.98 -13.65
C GLY A 46 -7.61 2.34 -13.29
N VAL A 47 -7.07 3.03 -12.27
CA VAL A 47 -7.48 4.40 -11.92
C VAL A 47 -6.66 5.37 -12.76
N PRO A 48 -7.27 6.33 -13.52
CA PRO A 48 -6.51 7.27 -14.33
C PRO A 48 -5.47 8.05 -13.53
N ALA A 49 -4.23 8.09 -14.02
CA ALA A 49 -3.15 8.86 -13.39
C ALA A 49 -3.50 10.35 -13.30
N ALA A 50 -4.18 10.88 -14.33
CA ALA A 50 -4.69 12.26 -14.35
C ALA A 50 -5.65 12.54 -13.18
N ILE A 51 -6.57 11.63 -12.91
CA ILE A 51 -7.54 11.75 -11.82
C ILE A 51 -6.83 11.62 -10.47
N THR A 52 -5.93 10.64 -10.32
CA THR A 52 -5.16 10.43 -9.08
C THR A 52 -4.31 11.66 -8.73
N LEU A 53 -3.61 12.26 -9.72
CA LEU A 53 -2.83 13.47 -9.51
C LEU A 53 -3.72 14.67 -9.17
N ALA A 54 -4.83 14.88 -9.91
CA ALA A 54 -5.74 15.99 -9.65
C ALA A 54 -6.36 15.89 -8.23
N GLN A 55 -6.76 14.69 -7.81
CA GLN A 55 -7.25 14.47 -6.45
C GLN A 55 -6.14 14.69 -5.43
N GLY A 56 -4.94 14.16 -5.65
CA GLY A 56 -3.80 14.38 -4.77
C GLY A 56 -3.46 15.87 -4.57
N ILE A 57 -3.47 16.68 -5.64
CA ILE A 57 -3.28 18.13 -5.59
C ILE A 57 -4.39 18.78 -4.75
N LEU A 58 -5.64 18.42 -5.01
CA LEU A 58 -6.80 19.04 -4.38
C LEU A 58 -6.90 18.69 -2.89
N GLU A 59 -6.86 17.40 -2.55
CA GLU A 59 -7.10 16.88 -1.20
C GLU A 59 -5.93 17.18 -0.25
N SER A 60 -4.69 17.18 -0.77
CA SER A 60 -3.50 17.44 0.04
C SER A 60 -3.11 18.93 0.15
N GLY A 61 -3.84 19.82 -0.52
CA GLY A 61 -3.40 21.21 -0.67
C GLY A 61 -2.00 21.28 -1.30
N VAL A 62 -1.82 20.60 -2.44
CA VAL A 62 -0.54 20.49 -3.17
C VAL A 62 0.56 19.84 -2.30
N GLY A 63 0.22 18.88 -1.44
CA GLY A 63 1.17 18.26 -0.52
C GLY A 63 1.57 19.14 0.67
N ASN A 64 1.06 20.37 0.75
CA ASN A 64 1.38 21.31 1.84
C ASN A 64 0.45 21.16 3.06
N GLY A 65 -0.65 20.43 2.92
CA GLY A 65 -1.60 20.19 4.00
C GLY A 65 -1.02 19.32 5.11
N ARG A 66 -1.55 19.47 6.31
CA ARG A 66 -1.07 18.76 7.51
C ARG A 66 -1.07 17.24 7.34
N LEU A 67 -2.15 16.65 6.79
CA LEU A 67 -2.23 15.21 6.61
C LEU A 67 -1.18 14.67 5.63
N ALA A 68 -0.87 15.42 4.56
CA ALA A 68 0.17 15.03 3.62
C ALA A 68 1.57 15.10 4.24
N ARG A 69 1.87 16.15 5.03
CA ARG A 69 3.20 16.38 5.61
C ARG A 69 3.50 15.48 6.80
N GLU A 70 2.53 15.31 7.70
CA GLU A 70 2.74 14.62 8.98
C GLU A 70 2.32 13.14 8.92
N ALA A 71 1.44 12.77 7.98
CA ALA A 71 0.86 11.44 7.89
C ALA A 71 1.07 10.75 6.53
N ASN A 72 1.75 11.38 5.57
CA ASN A 72 1.84 10.91 4.18
C ASN A 72 0.45 10.58 3.57
N ASN A 73 -0.62 11.17 4.09
CA ASN A 73 -1.99 10.92 3.66
C ASN A 73 -2.44 12.02 2.70
N HIS A 74 -2.25 11.76 1.42
CA HIS A 74 -2.48 12.72 0.34
C HIS A 74 -3.96 12.82 -0.10
N PHE A 75 -4.82 11.91 0.36
CA PHE A 75 -6.22 11.82 -0.07
C PHE A 75 -7.22 11.96 1.09
N GLY A 76 -6.75 12.31 2.29
CA GLY A 76 -7.63 12.44 3.44
C GLY A 76 -8.36 11.15 3.81
N ILE A 77 -7.70 10.00 3.70
CA ILE A 77 -8.34 8.71 3.96
C ILE A 77 -8.53 8.54 5.45
N LYS A 78 -9.81 8.42 5.87
CA LYS A 78 -10.24 8.25 7.26
C LYS A 78 -9.99 6.81 7.76
N CYS A 79 -9.84 6.67 9.09
CA CYS A 79 -9.65 5.36 9.74
C CYS A 79 -10.98 4.59 9.81
N HIS A 80 -11.40 3.93 8.80
CA HIS A 80 -12.56 3.03 8.95
C HIS A 80 -12.27 1.90 9.96
N SER A 81 -13.32 1.22 10.44
CA SER A 81 -13.25 0.17 11.48
C SER A 81 -12.19 -0.92 11.25
N GLU A 82 -11.73 -1.08 10.02
CA GLU A 82 -10.72 -2.08 9.63
C GLU A 82 -9.28 -1.57 9.73
N TRP A 83 -9.06 -0.27 9.98
CA TRP A 83 -7.72 0.30 10.05
C TRP A 83 -7.02 -0.03 11.36
N THR A 84 -5.89 -0.72 11.29
CA THR A 84 -5.06 -1.12 12.43
C THR A 84 -3.70 -0.43 12.47
N GLY A 85 -3.41 0.46 11.50
CA GLY A 85 -2.17 1.22 11.40
C GLY A 85 -2.12 2.45 12.32
N LYS A 86 -1.07 3.24 12.18
CA LYS A 86 -0.89 4.52 12.88
C LYS A 86 -2.02 5.51 12.53
N ARG A 87 -2.33 6.41 13.45
CA ARG A 87 -3.48 7.34 13.34
C ARG A 87 -3.05 8.75 13.66
N ILE A 88 -3.70 9.71 13.00
CA ILE A 88 -3.65 11.14 13.33
C ILE A 88 -5.08 11.67 13.40
N TYR A 89 -5.30 12.64 14.25
CA TYR A 89 -6.62 13.24 14.46
C TYR A 89 -6.64 14.69 13.97
N LYS A 90 -7.71 15.06 13.31
CA LYS A 90 -7.92 16.40 12.75
C LYS A 90 -9.42 16.68 12.67
N ASP A 91 -9.82 17.91 12.94
CA ASP A 91 -11.19 18.37 12.67
C ASP A 91 -11.41 18.45 11.15
N ASP A 92 -12.49 17.85 10.67
CA ASP A 92 -12.91 17.87 9.28
C ASP A 92 -14.44 18.03 9.22
N ASP A 93 -15.21 17.03 8.75
CA ASP A 93 -16.68 17.07 8.82
C ASP A 93 -17.20 17.00 10.27
N ALA A 94 -16.42 16.39 11.15
CA ALA A 94 -16.66 16.35 12.60
C ALA A 94 -15.37 16.67 13.35
N LYS A 95 -15.51 16.96 14.67
CA LYS A 95 -14.38 17.17 15.55
C LYS A 95 -13.61 15.87 15.80
N ASP A 96 -12.28 15.94 15.87
CA ASP A 96 -11.39 14.81 16.18
C ASP A 96 -11.56 13.59 15.27
N GLU A 97 -11.77 13.79 13.98
CA GLU A 97 -11.85 12.68 13.03
C GLU A 97 -10.52 11.98 12.83
N CYS A 98 -10.57 10.66 12.76
CA CYS A 98 -9.42 9.80 12.63
C CYS A 98 -8.99 9.64 11.17
N PHE A 99 -7.72 9.95 10.88
CA PHE A 99 -7.10 9.75 9.56
C PHE A 99 -5.94 8.74 9.64
N ARG A 100 -5.74 8.00 8.55
CA ARG A 100 -4.67 7.01 8.41
C ARG A 100 -3.32 7.71 8.32
N VAL A 101 -2.30 7.14 8.98
CA VAL A 101 -0.90 7.53 8.84
C VAL A 101 -0.17 6.45 8.07
N TYR A 102 0.55 6.84 7.03
CA TYR A 102 1.34 5.96 6.19
C TYR A 102 2.83 6.20 6.43
N ASP A 103 3.64 5.18 6.21
CA ASP A 103 5.09 5.31 6.36
C ASP A 103 5.69 6.11 5.18
N LYS A 104 5.04 6.08 4.01
CA LYS A 104 5.41 6.84 2.80
C LYS A 104 4.19 7.22 1.96
N ALA A 105 4.35 8.22 1.10
CA ALA A 105 3.28 8.74 0.26
C ALA A 105 2.68 7.68 -0.68
N GLU A 106 3.53 6.80 -1.23
CA GLU A 106 3.13 5.71 -2.11
C GLU A 106 2.05 4.82 -1.50
N ASP A 107 2.11 4.60 -0.18
CA ASP A 107 1.12 3.78 0.51
C ASP A 107 -0.26 4.46 0.53
N SER A 108 -0.31 5.79 0.60
CA SER A 108 -1.58 6.53 0.50
C SER A 108 -2.14 6.55 -0.91
N TYR A 109 -1.29 6.62 -1.94
CA TYR A 109 -1.69 6.53 -3.34
C TYR A 109 -2.28 5.15 -3.64
N ARG A 110 -1.62 4.10 -3.18
CA ARG A 110 -2.11 2.73 -3.30
C ARG A 110 -3.43 2.51 -2.57
N ASP A 111 -3.55 2.99 -1.35
CA ASP A 111 -4.78 2.85 -0.56
C ASP A 111 -5.95 3.61 -1.22
N HIS A 112 -5.68 4.78 -1.81
CA HIS A 112 -6.65 5.53 -2.61
C HIS A 112 -7.10 4.73 -3.84
N SER A 113 -6.17 4.18 -4.61
CA SER A 113 -6.49 3.37 -5.80
C SER A 113 -7.31 2.13 -5.43
N LEU A 114 -6.92 1.43 -4.36
CA LEU A 114 -7.67 0.31 -3.81
C LEU A 114 -9.06 0.70 -3.30
N PHE A 115 -9.19 1.87 -2.69
CA PHE A 115 -10.48 2.39 -2.25
C PHE A 115 -11.45 2.58 -3.41
N LEU A 116 -10.98 3.08 -4.55
CA LEU A 116 -11.79 3.24 -5.75
C LEU A 116 -12.06 1.89 -6.43
N ALA A 117 -11.05 1.04 -6.56
CA ALA A 117 -11.17 -0.22 -7.29
C ALA A 117 -12.04 -1.28 -6.56
N LYS A 118 -12.10 -1.24 -5.21
CA LYS A 118 -12.75 -2.30 -4.42
C LYS A 118 -14.14 -1.97 -3.90
N LYS A 119 -14.55 -0.71 -3.92
CA LYS A 119 -15.89 -0.35 -3.46
C LYS A 119 -16.88 -0.37 -4.61
N SER A 120 -17.92 -1.20 -4.50
CA SER A 120 -18.94 -1.42 -5.53
C SER A 120 -19.58 -0.13 -6.06
N ARG A 121 -19.70 0.91 -5.22
CA ARG A 121 -20.24 2.21 -5.65
C ARG A 121 -19.40 2.92 -6.72
N TYR A 122 -18.12 2.55 -6.88
CA TYR A 122 -17.20 3.09 -7.89
C TYR A 122 -17.02 2.15 -9.10
N GLU A 123 -17.51 0.91 -9.06
CA GLU A 123 -17.30 -0.11 -10.10
C GLU A 123 -17.66 0.41 -11.51
N PHE A 124 -18.71 1.20 -11.63
CA PHE A 124 -19.15 1.74 -12.93
C PHE A 124 -18.13 2.71 -13.56
N LEU A 125 -17.22 3.31 -12.78
CA LEU A 125 -16.18 4.21 -13.28
C LEU A 125 -15.21 3.47 -14.20
N PHE A 126 -14.92 2.22 -13.92
CA PHE A 126 -13.99 1.38 -14.67
C PHE A 126 -14.53 0.94 -16.04
N LYS A 127 -15.76 1.31 -16.36
CA LYS A 127 -16.35 1.17 -17.70
C LYS A 127 -16.00 2.34 -18.62
N TYR A 128 -15.52 3.46 -18.06
CA TYR A 128 -15.07 4.61 -18.84
C TYR A 128 -13.67 4.38 -19.38
N LYS A 129 -13.36 5.04 -20.52
CA LYS A 129 -11.98 5.05 -21.02
C LYS A 129 -11.05 5.69 -19.99
N ILE A 130 -9.84 5.16 -19.87
CA ILE A 130 -8.84 5.67 -18.93
C ILE A 130 -8.52 7.15 -19.15
N THR A 131 -8.59 7.61 -20.41
CA THR A 131 -8.36 9.00 -20.80
C THR A 131 -9.59 9.90 -20.70
N ASP A 132 -10.76 9.35 -20.35
CA ASP A 132 -12.00 10.13 -20.21
C ASP A 132 -12.12 10.69 -18.77
N TYR A 133 -11.17 11.56 -18.43
CA TYR A 133 -11.14 12.22 -17.12
C TYR A 133 -12.43 12.99 -16.78
N LYS A 134 -13.17 13.48 -17.82
CA LYS A 134 -14.44 14.20 -17.60
C LYS A 134 -15.54 13.27 -17.09
N ALA A 135 -15.65 12.09 -17.68
CA ALA A 135 -16.58 11.07 -17.19
C ALA A 135 -16.17 10.57 -15.79
N TRP A 136 -14.87 10.35 -15.57
CA TRP A 136 -14.34 9.96 -14.26
C TRP A 136 -14.65 11.00 -13.17
N ALA A 137 -14.35 12.29 -13.41
CA ALA A 137 -14.61 13.36 -12.44
C ALA A 137 -16.10 13.47 -12.07
N LYS A 138 -17.00 13.44 -13.09
CA LYS A 138 -18.45 13.45 -12.87
C LYS A 138 -18.93 12.18 -12.15
N GLY A 139 -18.36 11.04 -12.53
CA GLY A 139 -18.67 9.75 -11.92
C GLY A 139 -18.27 9.66 -10.45
N LEU A 140 -17.10 10.18 -10.07
CA LEU A 140 -16.67 10.28 -8.66
C LEU A 140 -17.66 11.06 -7.82
N LYS A 141 -18.16 12.20 -8.32
CA LYS A 141 -19.20 12.97 -7.64
C LYS A 141 -20.51 12.18 -7.52
N LYS A 142 -20.95 11.53 -8.61
CA LYS A 142 -22.15 10.68 -8.62
C LYS A 142 -22.04 9.53 -7.62
N ALA A 143 -20.85 8.94 -7.47
CA ALA A 143 -20.58 7.88 -6.50
C ALA A 143 -20.45 8.39 -5.05
N GLY A 144 -20.56 9.70 -4.81
CA GLY A 144 -20.47 10.28 -3.47
C GLY A 144 -19.05 10.33 -2.91
N TYR A 145 -18.02 10.50 -3.78
CA TYR A 145 -16.64 10.68 -3.32
C TYR A 145 -16.48 11.99 -2.54
N ALA A 146 -17.12 13.06 -3.00
CA ALA A 146 -17.13 14.36 -2.34
C ALA A 146 -18.53 14.96 -2.29
N THR A 147 -18.81 15.73 -1.24
CA THR A 147 -20.09 16.45 -1.06
C THR A 147 -20.18 17.72 -1.91
N ASN A 148 -19.04 18.37 -2.19
CA ASN A 148 -18.97 19.61 -2.94
C ASN A 148 -19.52 19.47 -4.38
N PRO A 149 -20.57 20.26 -4.78
CA PRO A 149 -21.14 20.19 -6.13
C PRO A 149 -20.14 20.61 -7.22
N LYS A 150 -19.15 21.41 -6.90
CA LYS A 150 -18.11 21.88 -7.82
C LYS A 150 -16.95 20.90 -8.00
N TYR A 151 -16.94 19.77 -7.26
CA TYR A 151 -15.85 18.79 -7.27
C TYR A 151 -15.44 18.32 -8.67
N PRO A 152 -16.37 17.94 -9.58
CA PRO A 152 -16.00 17.55 -10.93
C PRO A 152 -15.28 18.65 -11.69
N LYS A 153 -15.76 19.88 -11.56
CA LYS A 153 -15.13 21.03 -12.24
C LYS A 153 -13.73 21.28 -11.71
N LEU A 154 -13.53 21.21 -10.39
CA LEU A 154 -12.20 21.39 -9.79
C LEU A 154 -11.20 20.35 -10.31
N LEU A 155 -11.58 19.08 -10.43
CA LEU A 155 -10.71 18.04 -10.98
C LEU A 155 -10.43 18.28 -12.47
N ILE A 156 -11.46 18.60 -13.26
CA ILE A 156 -11.32 18.86 -14.70
C ILE A 156 -10.38 20.05 -14.93
N ASP A 157 -10.57 21.13 -14.18
CA ASP A 157 -9.74 22.33 -14.29
C ASP A 157 -8.25 22.04 -13.99
N LEU A 158 -7.97 21.16 -13.01
CA LEU A 158 -6.61 20.73 -12.69
C LEU A 158 -6.04 19.83 -13.79
N VAL A 159 -6.80 18.89 -14.30
CA VAL A 159 -6.36 18.00 -15.39
C VAL A 159 -6.03 18.79 -16.64
N GLU A 160 -6.88 19.76 -17.00
CA GLU A 160 -6.69 20.59 -18.20
C GLU A 160 -5.55 21.60 -18.03
N ARG A 161 -5.46 22.25 -16.84
CA ARG A 161 -4.42 23.26 -16.56
C ARG A 161 -3.00 22.69 -16.61
N TYR A 162 -2.81 21.47 -16.12
CA TYR A 162 -1.50 20.82 -16.01
C TYR A 162 -1.31 19.69 -17.03
N ASP A 163 -2.20 19.58 -18.02
CA ASP A 163 -2.18 18.52 -19.04
C ASP A 163 -1.95 17.10 -18.45
N LEU A 164 -2.64 16.79 -17.35
CA LEU A 164 -2.42 15.54 -16.64
C LEU A 164 -2.81 14.30 -17.46
N VAL A 165 -3.68 14.45 -18.46
CA VAL A 165 -4.12 13.34 -19.33
C VAL A 165 -2.96 12.73 -20.13
N GLN A 166 -1.84 13.44 -20.31
CA GLN A 166 -0.65 12.89 -20.92
C GLN A 166 -0.15 11.63 -20.19
N TYR A 167 -0.28 11.57 -18.86
CA TYR A 167 0.14 10.42 -18.04
C TYR A 167 -0.75 9.19 -18.22
N ASP A 168 -1.98 9.37 -18.71
CA ASP A 168 -2.88 8.27 -19.04
C ASP A 168 -2.61 7.66 -20.43
N LYS A 169 -1.85 8.35 -21.27
CA LYS A 169 -1.46 7.90 -22.61
C LYS A 169 -0.14 7.12 -22.62
N ILE A 170 0.63 7.19 -21.54
CA ILE A 170 1.94 6.53 -21.45
C ILE A 170 1.77 5.02 -21.55
N SER A 171 2.48 4.39 -22.49
CA SER A 171 2.53 2.94 -22.61
C SER A 171 3.38 2.29 -21.49
N GLU A 172 3.19 1.00 -21.26
CA GLU A 172 4.00 0.28 -20.26
C GLU A 172 5.50 0.31 -20.58
N SER A 173 5.87 0.28 -21.87
CA SER A 173 7.26 0.37 -22.30
C SER A 173 7.89 1.74 -22.04
N GLU A 174 7.13 2.81 -22.27
CA GLU A 174 7.57 4.18 -21.94
C GLU A 174 7.70 4.36 -20.43
N PHE A 175 6.75 3.86 -19.67
CA PHE A 175 6.81 3.93 -18.21
C PHE A 175 8.03 3.19 -17.65
N LYS A 176 8.36 2.00 -18.17
CA LYS A 176 9.60 1.29 -17.79
C LYS A 176 10.85 2.12 -18.07
N LYS A 177 10.92 2.83 -19.21
CA LYS A 177 12.02 3.75 -19.51
C LYS A 177 12.09 4.92 -18.50
N MET A 178 10.93 5.50 -18.15
CA MET A 178 10.88 6.57 -17.15
C MET A 178 11.40 6.11 -15.78
N LEU A 179 11.08 4.89 -15.36
CA LEU A 179 11.57 4.30 -14.10
C LEU A 179 13.09 4.12 -14.12
N ILE A 180 13.67 3.70 -15.25
CA ILE A 180 15.12 3.58 -15.43
C ILE A 180 15.81 4.94 -15.34
N ILE A 181 15.27 5.95 -16.03
CA ILE A 181 15.81 7.33 -16.02
C ILE A 181 15.74 7.93 -14.61
N ALA A 182 14.65 7.64 -13.87
CA ALA A 182 14.49 8.11 -12.50
C ALA A 182 15.35 7.34 -11.46
N GLY A 183 16.15 6.36 -11.89
CA GLY A 183 16.95 5.53 -10.99
C GLY A 183 16.15 4.58 -10.11
N VAL A 184 14.86 4.39 -10.41
CA VAL A 184 13.95 3.51 -9.66
C VAL A 184 14.04 2.06 -10.14
N ALA A 185 14.46 1.83 -11.40
CA ALA A 185 14.67 0.51 -11.98
C ALA A 185 16.12 0.35 -12.43
N THR A 186 16.81 -0.66 -11.93
CA THR A 186 18.15 -1.04 -12.41
C THR A 186 18.03 -1.75 -13.74
N GLN A 187 18.88 -1.37 -14.71
CA GLN A 187 19.02 -2.11 -15.96
C GLN A 187 19.49 -3.54 -15.63
N THR A 188 18.80 -4.53 -16.18
CA THR A 188 19.33 -5.89 -16.20
C THR A 188 20.54 -5.89 -17.12
N PRO A 189 21.77 -6.26 -16.66
CA PRO A 189 22.91 -6.30 -17.54
C PRO A 189 22.76 -7.46 -18.53
N ILE A 190 22.77 -7.13 -19.82
CA ILE A 190 23.20 -8.07 -20.84
C ILE A 190 24.69 -8.32 -20.57
N ALA A 191 25.02 -9.55 -20.27
CA ALA A 191 26.39 -9.96 -19.99
C ALA A 191 27.34 -9.57 -21.15
N LYS A 192 28.29 -8.68 -20.87
CA LYS A 192 29.60 -8.65 -21.52
C LYS A 192 30.64 -8.29 -20.48
N ASN A 193 31.52 -9.25 -20.24
CA ASN A 193 32.72 -9.11 -19.42
C ASN A 193 33.54 -7.90 -19.86
N THR A 194 33.99 -7.08 -18.94
CA THR A 194 35.42 -6.71 -18.76
C THR A 194 35.58 -5.83 -17.52
N GLU A 195 36.66 -6.08 -16.83
CA GLU A 195 37.12 -5.57 -15.55
C GLU A 195 37.41 -4.05 -15.51
N SER A 196 37.24 -3.45 -14.37
CA SER A 196 38.29 -2.77 -13.57
C SER A 196 37.73 -1.60 -12.74
N SER A 197 37.94 -1.74 -11.47
CA SER A 197 38.15 -0.80 -10.34
C SER A 197 37.86 0.70 -10.50
N ASN A 198 37.04 1.30 -9.59
CA ASN A 198 37.55 2.10 -8.47
C ASN A 198 36.39 2.65 -7.59
N LYS A 199 36.67 2.67 -6.28
CA LYS A 199 35.85 3.14 -5.17
C LYS A 199 35.52 4.64 -5.24
N VAL A 200 34.25 5.02 -5.02
CA VAL A 200 33.89 6.18 -4.19
C VAL A 200 32.66 5.83 -3.38
N VAL A 201 32.77 5.97 -2.06
CA VAL A 201 31.73 5.67 -1.07
C VAL A 201 30.90 6.94 -0.81
N THR A 202 29.60 6.87 -1.02
CA THR A 202 28.63 7.81 -0.48
C THR A 202 27.40 7.06 0.04
N PRO A 203 26.69 7.52 1.08
CA PRO A 203 25.85 6.68 1.91
C PRO A 203 24.57 6.22 1.19
N SER A 204 24.42 4.91 1.12
CA SER A 204 23.31 4.22 0.48
C SER A 204 22.07 4.29 1.33
N VAL A 205 21.03 4.96 0.82
CA VAL A 205 19.65 4.63 1.15
C VAL A 205 19.40 3.23 0.60
N VAL A 206 19.22 2.26 1.47
CA VAL A 206 18.88 0.89 1.08
C VAL A 206 17.47 0.87 0.52
N VAL A 207 17.35 1.03 -0.80
CA VAL A 207 16.15 0.72 -1.54
C VAL A 207 16.23 -0.77 -1.86
N ILE A 208 15.43 -1.57 -1.16
CA ILE A 208 15.29 -3.00 -1.45
C ILE A 208 14.70 -3.13 -2.85
N PRO A 209 15.39 -3.75 -3.82
CA PRO A 209 14.87 -3.92 -5.17
C PRO A 209 13.67 -4.85 -5.14
N LYS A 210 12.51 -4.35 -5.56
CA LYS A 210 11.29 -5.13 -5.75
C LYS A 210 11.49 -6.02 -6.98
N LYS A 211 12.03 -7.22 -6.77
CA LYS A 211 12.00 -8.27 -7.77
C LYS A 211 10.52 -8.62 -7.99
N SER A 212 9.93 -8.17 -9.07
CA SER A 212 8.61 -8.63 -9.50
C SER A 212 8.77 -10.09 -9.95
N ILE A 213 8.69 -11.00 -9.00
CA ILE A 213 8.57 -12.41 -9.30
C ILE A 213 7.13 -12.55 -9.81
N LYS A 214 6.97 -12.75 -11.13
CA LYS A 214 5.77 -13.40 -11.67
C LYS A 214 5.79 -14.84 -11.19
N VAL A 215 5.42 -15.05 -9.96
CA VAL A 215 5.20 -16.40 -9.45
C VAL A 215 3.77 -16.74 -9.83
N ASP A 216 3.63 -17.61 -10.80
CA ASP A 216 2.34 -18.19 -11.15
C ASP A 216 1.98 -19.22 -10.08
N HIS A 217 1.27 -18.76 -9.03
CA HIS A 217 0.75 -19.66 -8.03
C HIS A 217 -0.41 -20.46 -8.63
N SER A 218 -0.32 -21.76 -8.58
CA SER A 218 -1.49 -22.61 -8.76
C SER A 218 -2.53 -22.32 -7.68
N ILE A 219 -3.71 -21.85 -8.08
CA ILE A 219 -4.83 -21.63 -7.16
C ILE A 219 -5.34 -22.98 -6.69
N LEU A 220 -5.21 -23.21 -5.40
CA LEU A 220 -5.70 -24.41 -4.74
C LEU A 220 -7.02 -24.12 -3.99
N TYR A 221 -7.78 -25.18 -3.74
CA TYR A 221 -9.00 -25.10 -2.94
C TYR A 221 -8.92 -26.05 -1.76
N ASN A 222 -9.15 -25.52 -0.56
CA ASN A 222 -9.26 -26.31 0.66
C ASN A 222 -10.47 -25.84 1.45
N ASN A 223 -11.36 -26.76 1.79
CA ASN A 223 -12.66 -26.42 2.38
C ASN A 223 -13.45 -25.41 1.52
N ASN A 224 -13.35 -25.53 0.18
CA ASN A 224 -13.91 -24.60 -0.83
C ASN A 224 -13.41 -23.16 -0.73
N ILE A 225 -12.23 -22.94 -0.14
CA ILE A 225 -11.62 -21.62 0.02
C ILE A 225 -10.36 -21.56 -0.86
N LYS A 226 -10.25 -20.49 -1.67
CA LYS A 226 -9.06 -20.21 -2.48
C LYS A 226 -7.84 -20.05 -1.58
N ASN A 227 -6.76 -20.74 -1.92
CA ASN A 227 -5.49 -20.64 -1.23
C ASN A 227 -4.33 -20.91 -2.19
N ILE A 228 -3.13 -20.56 -1.77
CA ILE A 228 -1.87 -20.81 -2.47
C ILE A 228 -0.87 -21.46 -1.50
N ILE A 229 0.22 -21.96 -2.07
CA ILE A 229 1.42 -22.33 -1.32
C ILE A 229 2.45 -21.21 -1.52
N VAL A 230 3.00 -20.73 -0.42
CA VAL A 230 4.04 -19.69 -0.40
C VAL A 230 5.34 -20.25 -0.96
N HIS A 231 5.95 -19.55 -1.90
CA HIS A 231 7.27 -19.86 -2.44
C HIS A 231 8.38 -19.17 -1.67
N ASP A 232 9.61 -19.53 -1.99
CA ASP A 232 10.78 -18.97 -1.32
C ASP A 232 10.93 -17.45 -1.58
N GLY A 233 11.25 -16.70 -0.54
CA GLY A 233 11.46 -15.25 -0.60
C GLY A 233 10.19 -14.40 -0.73
N GLU A 234 8.99 -14.99 -0.75
CA GLU A 234 7.74 -14.23 -0.85
C GLU A 234 7.35 -13.57 0.48
N SER A 235 6.93 -12.33 0.37
CA SER A 235 6.34 -11.60 1.50
C SER A 235 4.81 -11.55 1.41
N ILE A 236 4.17 -11.28 2.56
CA ILE A 236 2.71 -11.05 2.60
C ILE A 236 2.30 -9.86 1.71
N ILE A 237 3.20 -8.90 1.52
CA ILE A 237 2.96 -7.72 0.68
C ILE A 237 2.96 -8.11 -0.80
N ASP A 238 3.92 -8.94 -1.22
CA ASP A 238 4.00 -9.42 -2.60
C ASP A 238 2.77 -10.23 -2.99
N ILE A 239 2.37 -11.17 -2.15
CA ILE A 239 1.16 -11.98 -2.35
C ILE A 239 -0.10 -11.10 -2.30
N ALA A 240 -0.17 -10.14 -1.40
CA ALA A 240 -1.26 -9.18 -1.31
C ALA A 240 -1.43 -8.39 -2.62
N ASN A 241 -0.31 -7.98 -3.22
CA ASN A 241 -0.28 -7.28 -4.50
C ASN A 241 -0.71 -8.19 -5.68
N ILE A 242 -0.19 -9.44 -5.73
CA ILE A 242 -0.52 -10.40 -6.81
C ILE A 242 -2.03 -10.69 -6.86
N TYR A 243 -2.66 -10.85 -5.69
CA TYR A 243 -4.07 -11.23 -5.58
C TYR A 243 -5.02 -10.08 -5.26
N ASP A 244 -4.52 -8.85 -5.27
CA ASP A 244 -5.31 -7.65 -4.98
C ASP A 244 -6.08 -7.74 -3.67
N ILE A 245 -5.38 -8.15 -2.60
CA ILE A 245 -5.90 -8.31 -1.24
C ILE A 245 -5.09 -7.41 -0.31
N TYR A 246 -5.74 -6.74 0.63
CA TYR A 246 -4.97 -5.98 1.64
C TYR A 246 -4.10 -6.92 2.48
N PRO A 247 -2.83 -6.57 2.77
CA PRO A 247 -1.99 -7.36 3.69
C PRO A 247 -2.68 -7.65 5.04
N SER A 248 -3.43 -6.68 5.57
CA SER A 248 -4.22 -6.84 6.80
C SER A 248 -5.32 -7.90 6.67
N GLN A 249 -5.94 -8.02 5.51
CA GLN A 249 -6.94 -9.06 5.23
C GLN A 249 -6.27 -10.44 5.12
N LEU A 250 -5.11 -10.55 4.47
CA LEU A 250 -4.37 -11.81 4.41
C LEU A 250 -3.97 -12.29 5.81
N TYR A 251 -3.46 -11.42 6.67
CA TYR A 251 -3.22 -11.76 8.07
C TYR A 251 -4.49 -12.25 8.77
N LYS A 252 -5.62 -11.54 8.60
CA LYS A 252 -6.92 -11.88 9.20
C LYS A 252 -7.51 -13.18 8.65
N TYR A 253 -7.37 -13.44 7.33
CA TYR A 253 -7.86 -14.68 6.73
C TYR A 253 -7.12 -15.90 7.24
N ASN A 254 -5.83 -15.73 7.58
CA ASN A 254 -4.94 -16.78 8.01
C ASN A 254 -4.75 -16.87 9.53
N ASP A 255 -5.50 -16.10 10.33
CA ASP A 255 -5.37 -16.02 11.78
C ASP A 255 -3.91 -15.71 12.22
N MET A 256 -3.21 -14.83 11.48
CA MET A 256 -1.84 -14.42 11.72
C MET A 256 -1.77 -13.04 12.34
N LYS A 257 -0.75 -12.78 13.15
CA LYS A 257 -0.43 -11.43 13.63
C LYS A 257 0.23 -10.61 12.51
N LYS A 258 -0.02 -9.27 12.49
CA LYS A 258 0.69 -8.38 11.57
C LYS A 258 2.21 -8.51 11.78
N GLY A 259 2.96 -8.61 10.68
CA GLY A 259 4.41 -8.80 10.71
C GLY A 259 4.88 -10.24 10.88
N THR A 260 3.97 -11.22 10.99
CA THR A 260 4.37 -12.64 10.96
C THR A 260 5.04 -12.95 9.62
N PRO A 261 6.28 -13.47 9.61
CA PRO A 261 6.96 -13.86 8.40
C PRO A 261 6.26 -15.05 7.73
N LEU A 262 6.33 -15.12 6.41
CA LEU A 262 5.91 -16.29 5.66
C LEU A 262 7.05 -17.30 5.60
N SER A 263 6.70 -18.59 5.55
CA SER A 263 7.65 -19.66 5.33
C SER A 263 7.33 -20.38 4.02
N THR A 264 8.34 -20.77 3.28
CA THR A 264 8.21 -21.59 2.07
C THR A 264 7.38 -22.84 2.36
N GLY A 265 6.45 -23.17 1.48
CA GLY A 265 5.51 -24.28 1.64
C GLY A 265 4.30 -23.97 2.53
N MET A 266 4.22 -22.80 3.16
CA MET A 266 3.07 -22.39 3.94
C MET A 266 1.83 -22.24 3.06
N ARG A 267 0.69 -22.82 3.47
CA ARG A 267 -0.60 -22.54 2.86
C ARG A 267 -1.12 -21.18 3.29
N LEU A 268 -1.42 -20.32 2.33
CA LEU A 268 -1.98 -19.00 2.56
C LEU A 268 -3.36 -18.88 1.90
N TYR A 269 -4.38 -18.62 2.70
CA TYR A 269 -5.74 -18.42 2.23
C TYR A 269 -5.93 -17.00 1.68
N LEU A 270 -6.49 -16.91 0.49
CA LEU A 270 -6.83 -15.66 -0.20
C LEU A 270 -8.25 -15.18 0.13
N GLN A 271 -8.99 -15.96 0.89
CA GLN A 271 -10.36 -15.69 1.32
C GLN A 271 -10.52 -16.07 2.80
N PRO A 272 -11.55 -15.52 3.49
CA PRO A 272 -11.80 -15.87 4.88
C PRO A 272 -12.02 -17.37 5.09
N LYS A 273 -11.30 -17.99 6.02
CA LYS A 273 -11.55 -19.37 6.42
C LYS A 273 -12.98 -19.54 6.95
N HIS A 274 -13.52 -20.73 6.81
CA HIS A 274 -14.89 -21.05 7.23
C HIS A 274 -15.01 -21.26 8.74
N ARG A 275 -16.25 -21.29 9.20
CA ARG A 275 -16.53 -21.64 10.60
C ARG A 275 -16.47 -23.14 10.85
N LYS A 276 -16.73 -23.98 9.84
CA LYS A 276 -16.82 -25.45 9.91
C LYS A 276 -15.84 -26.08 8.92
N GLY A 277 -15.29 -27.23 9.26
CA GLY A 277 -14.44 -28.04 8.38
C GLY A 277 -15.23 -29.00 7.51
N ASN A 278 -14.54 -29.64 6.56
CA ASN A 278 -15.10 -30.67 5.69
C ASN A 278 -15.27 -32.00 6.41
N VAL A 279 -14.41 -32.28 7.38
CA VAL A 279 -14.44 -33.54 8.17
C VAL A 279 -14.99 -33.30 9.56
N LYS A 280 -15.45 -34.35 10.20
CA LYS A 280 -16.11 -34.25 11.52
C LYS A 280 -15.14 -33.88 12.64
N TYR A 281 -13.93 -34.46 12.63
CA TYR A 281 -12.91 -34.24 13.67
C TYR A 281 -11.49 -34.40 13.08
N HIS A 282 -10.50 -33.96 13.85
CA HIS A 282 -9.06 -34.13 13.64
C HIS A 282 -8.47 -34.73 14.90
N LEU A 283 -7.57 -35.71 14.76
CA LEU A 283 -6.81 -36.28 15.87
C LEU A 283 -5.47 -35.55 15.93
N VAL A 284 -5.20 -34.87 17.04
CA VAL A 284 -3.97 -34.08 17.24
C VAL A 284 -2.76 -34.99 17.23
N ARG A 285 -1.78 -34.68 16.42
CA ARG A 285 -0.50 -35.37 16.33
C ARG A 285 0.59 -34.59 17.05
N GLU A 286 1.69 -35.26 17.33
CA GLU A 286 2.87 -34.61 17.90
C GLU A 286 3.40 -33.50 16.99
N GLY A 287 3.83 -32.36 17.56
CA GLY A 287 4.33 -31.21 16.85
C GLY A 287 3.26 -30.33 16.18
N GLU A 288 1.98 -30.73 16.16
CA GLU A 288 0.92 -29.90 15.58
C GLU A 288 0.48 -28.77 16.52
N SER A 289 0.36 -27.58 16.00
CA SER A 289 -0.26 -26.43 16.68
C SER A 289 -1.72 -26.27 16.25
N LEU A 290 -2.52 -25.60 17.09
CA LEU A 290 -3.90 -25.21 16.72
C LEU A 290 -3.96 -24.40 15.45
N TRP A 291 -2.94 -23.56 15.22
CA TRP A 291 -2.85 -22.76 14.01
C TRP A 291 -2.64 -23.64 12.77
N GLN A 292 -1.72 -24.60 12.82
CA GLN A 292 -1.48 -25.55 11.71
C GLN A 292 -2.73 -26.37 11.40
N ILE A 293 -3.43 -26.87 12.40
CA ILE A 293 -4.71 -27.60 12.22
C ILE A 293 -5.78 -26.68 11.61
N SER A 294 -5.85 -25.44 12.07
CA SER A 294 -6.72 -24.39 11.50
C SER A 294 -6.42 -24.15 10.01
N GLN A 295 -5.14 -24.09 9.63
CA GLN A 295 -4.71 -23.94 8.23
C GLN A 295 -5.00 -25.22 7.42
N GLN A 296 -4.72 -26.39 7.96
CA GLN A 296 -4.95 -27.67 7.30
C GLN A 296 -6.41 -27.88 6.91
N HIS A 297 -7.35 -27.46 7.76
CA HIS A 297 -8.79 -27.67 7.55
C HIS A 297 -9.57 -26.45 7.07
N GLY A 298 -8.91 -25.32 6.80
CA GLY A 298 -9.57 -24.09 6.35
C GLY A 298 -10.61 -23.54 7.33
N ILE A 299 -10.34 -23.67 8.65
CA ILE A 299 -11.27 -23.24 9.70
C ILE A 299 -10.66 -22.07 10.47
N LYS A 300 -11.44 -21.02 10.74
CA LYS A 300 -11.00 -19.93 11.64
C LYS A 300 -10.67 -20.45 13.01
N MET A 301 -9.47 -20.12 13.52
CA MET A 301 -8.96 -20.58 14.81
C MET A 301 -9.91 -20.26 15.98
N LYS A 302 -10.58 -19.10 15.95
CA LYS A 302 -11.61 -18.72 16.92
C LYS A 302 -12.71 -19.79 17.03
N TRP A 303 -13.17 -20.33 15.90
CA TRP A 303 -14.25 -21.33 15.89
C TRP A 303 -13.76 -22.74 16.24
N LEU A 304 -12.52 -23.07 15.86
CA LEU A 304 -11.87 -24.31 16.29
C LEU A 304 -11.76 -24.36 17.83
N LYS A 305 -11.24 -23.29 18.44
CA LYS A 305 -11.15 -23.14 19.90
C LYS A 305 -12.51 -23.23 20.57
N LYS A 306 -13.50 -22.43 20.10
CA LYS A 306 -14.85 -22.40 20.70
C LYS A 306 -15.52 -23.78 20.71
N ARG A 307 -15.40 -24.55 19.61
CA ARG A 307 -16.05 -25.86 19.50
C ARG A 307 -15.45 -26.91 20.44
N ASN A 308 -14.19 -26.75 20.76
CA ASN A 308 -13.45 -27.71 21.57
C ASN A 308 -13.21 -27.24 23.00
N HIS A 309 -13.83 -26.13 23.39
CA HIS A 309 -13.70 -25.50 24.72
C HIS A 309 -12.22 -25.21 25.09
N ILE A 310 -11.39 -24.86 24.08
CA ILE A 310 -9.98 -24.56 24.27
C ILE A 310 -9.84 -23.10 24.66
N THR A 311 -9.43 -22.84 25.89
CA THR A 311 -9.18 -21.49 26.42
C THR A 311 -7.70 -21.26 26.69
N LYS A 312 -6.96 -22.27 27.12
CA LYS A 312 -5.52 -22.25 27.42
C LYS A 312 -4.76 -23.24 26.55
N ALA A 313 -3.45 -23.08 26.48
CA ALA A 313 -2.59 -24.01 25.74
C ALA A 313 -2.66 -25.44 26.31
N SER A 314 -2.82 -25.57 27.62
CA SER A 314 -2.97 -26.87 28.33
C SER A 314 -4.23 -27.65 27.91
N ASP A 315 -5.23 -26.99 27.35
CA ASP A 315 -6.47 -27.64 26.90
C ASP A 315 -6.29 -28.34 25.54
N PHE A 316 -5.10 -28.30 24.97
CA PHE A 316 -4.73 -28.86 23.66
C PHE A 316 -3.61 -29.88 23.84
N LYS A 317 -3.90 -31.15 23.58
CA LYS A 317 -2.97 -32.28 23.84
C LYS A 317 -2.87 -33.21 22.65
N VAL A 318 -1.71 -33.86 22.49
CA VAL A 318 -1.50 -34.93 21.51
C VAL A 318 -2.49 -36.07 21.80
N GLY A 319 -3.04 -36.69 20.75
CA GLY A 319 -4.09 -37.69 20.82
C GLY A 319 -5.49 -37.16 21.06
N GLN A 320 -5.65 -35.87 21.32
CA GLN A 320 -6.96 -35.26 21.51
C GLN A 320 -7.77 -35.21 20.20
N LYS A 321 -9.04 -35.59 20.28
CA LYS A 321 -10.00 -35.42 19.16
C LYS A 321 -10.55 -34.01 19.16
N LEU A 322 -10.23 -33.23 18.08
CA LEU A 322 -10.78 -31.91 17.87
C LEU A 322 -11.96 -31.95 16.93
N TYR A 323 -13.10 -31.44 17.36
CA TYR A 323 -14.33 -31.37 16.59
C TYR A 323 -14.28 -30.17 15.61
N LEU A 324 -14.50 -30.43 14.33
CA LEU A 324 -14.37 -29.42 13.25
C LEU A 324 -15.71 -28.95 12.71
N ARG A 325 -16.80 -29.68 12.93
CA ARG A 325 -18.16 -29.35 12.44
C ARG A 325 -19.18 -29.12 13.55
N SER A 326 -19.18 -29.95 14.58
CA SER A 326 -20.06 -29.87 15.75
C SER A 326 -19.30 -29.35 16.96
N THR A 327 -20.00 -28.93 17.99
CA THR A 327 -19.38 -28.63 19.28
C THR A 327 -19.13 -29.94 20.05
N LYS A 328 -17.99 -30.03 20.72
CA LYS A 328 -17.71 -31.13 21.67
C LYS A 328 -18.79 -31.10 22.75
N LYS A 329 -19.45 -32.25 23.00
CA LYS A 329 -20.31 -32.38 24.16
C LYS A 329 -19.41 -32.37 25.39
N LEU A 330 -19.83 -31.68 26.42
CA LEU A 330 -19.25 -31.77 27.75
C LEU A 330 -19.93 -32.98 28.41
N ASP A 331 -19.13 -33.98 28.72
CA ASP A 331 -19.57 -35.13 29.54
C ASP A 331 -19.68 -34.71 30.98
#